data_1978858d19f5e6c2d3049c988139dda3
#
_entry.id   1978858d19f5e6c2d3049c988139dda3
#
_cell.length_a   1.000
_cell.length_b   1.000
_cell.length_c   1.000
_cell.angle_alpha   90.00
_cell.angle_beta   90.00
_cell.angle_gamma   90.00
#
_symmetry.space_group_name_H-M   'P 1'
#
loop_
_entity.id
_entity.type
_entity.pdbx_description
1 polymer ?
#
loop_
_entity_poly.entity_id
_entity_poly.type
_entity_poly.pdbx_seq_one_letter_code
_entity_poly.pdbx_strand_id
1 'polypeptide(L)'
;MTNHPKILGDCYKKFNLAHTSKSQNTYPDDIRFRNYILLTPKQKAALPSNCSFEGGKIAHEIVQKIKCENLDYEQAAKSLEKKIDDYQALDEKDKIKFDFIIKNLKPLVSNHLANIDELAKQKWQSELEFTHWADGITTYFLAYVDIVGQTDFGDIKNVFGTLTKTKKGFSYSKKKCPRVPFHSDCLQIALYSKLLPTHKPFLTYASESDRIIFTPENCVELRKESLQFYYEELVLYQKCWEKKLELADGDKKVLAMLCKPDLSEIRKDGFWWKGIDQEIVKMFRSFYGL
;
A
#
# COMPACT_ATOMS: atom_id res chain seq x y z
N MET A 1 28.94 0.97 -13.88
CA MET A 1 28.15 0.50 -12.72
C MET A 1 29.13 -0.17 -11.76
N THR A 2 29.46 0.47 -10.65
CA THR A 2 30.36 -0.05 -9.63
C THR A 2 29.65 -1.17 -8.88
N ASN A 3 30.06 -2.42 -9.12
CA ASN A 3 29.61 -3.61 -8.38
C ASN A 3 30.18 -3.56 -6.94
N HIS A 4 29.68 -2.65 -6.10
CA HIS A 4 29.90 -2.80 -4.67
C HIS A 4 29.03 -3.96 -4.17
N PRO A 5 29.58 -4.84 -3.30
CA PRO A 5 28.75 -5.90 -2.70
C PRO A 5 27.58 -5.24 -1.98
N LYS A 6 26.36 -5.65 -2.35
CA LYS A 6 25.12 -5.16 -1.80
C LYS A 6 24.92 -5.75 -0.39
N ILE A 7 25.58 -5.15 0.60
CA ILE A 7 25.57 -5.59 1.99
C ILE A 7 24.62 -4.69 2.77
N LEU A 8 23.69 -5.32 3.48
CA LEU A 8 22.78 -4.64 4.38
C LEU A 8 23.55 -3.82 5.42
N GLY A 9 23.20 -2.54 5.59
CA GLY A 9 23.82 -1.62 6.52
C GLY A 9 23.73 -2.09 7.97
N ASP A 10 24.72 -1.74 8.77
CA ASP A 10 24.77 -2.17 10.19
C ASP A 10 23.62 -1.60 11.02
N CYS A 11 23.11 -0.41 10.70
CA CYS A 11 21.93 0.16 11.34
C CYS A 11 20.69 -0.74 11.17
N TYR A 12 20.51 -1.37 10.01
CA TYR A 12 19.44 -2.33 9.77
C TYR A 12 19.61 -3.61 10.59
N LYS A 13 20.82 -4.15 10.64
CA LYS A 13 21.15 -5.36 11.41
C LYS A 13 20.89 -5.17 12.89
N LYS A 14 21.27 -4.00 13.46
CA LYS A 14 21.07 -3.67 14.88
C LYS A 14 19.60 -3.66 15.29
N PHE A 15 18.70 -3.34 14.37
CA PHE A 15 17.26 -3.38 14.60
C PHE A 15 16.58 -4.64 14.03
N ASN A 16 17.34 -5.60 13.53
CA ASN A 16 16.84 -6.83 12.91
C ASN A 16 15.87 -6.56 11.73
N LEU A 17 16.21 -5.58 10.91
CA LEU A 17 15.46 -5.21 9.71
C LEU A 17 16.14 -5.81 8.48
N ALA A 18 15.36 -6.30 7.51
CA ALA A 18 15.88 -6.95 6.31
C ALA A 18 15.83 -6.05 5.06
N HIS A 19 14.77 -5.27 4.91
CA HIS A 19 14.51 -4.48 3.71
C HIS A 19 13.65 -3.26 4.05
N THR A 20 13.44 -2.42 3.05
CA THR A 20 12.43 -1.35 3.07
C THR A 20 11.41 -1.54 1.94
N SER A 21 10.33 -0.77 1.96
CA SER A 21 9.33 -0.71 0.89
C SER A 21 8.78 0.70 0.76
N LYS A 22 8.07 0.99 -0.34
CA LYS A 22 7.36 2.26 -0.48
C LYS A 22 6.40 2.50 0.68
N SER A 23 5.61 1.50 1.05
CA SER A 23 4.65 1.63 2.16
C SER A 23 5.32 1.96 3.49
N GLN A 24 6.46 1.35 3.80
CA GLN A 24 7.23 1.68 5.00
C GLN A 24 7.68 3.15 5.02
N ASN A 25 8.06 3.70 3.87
CA ASN A 25 8.55 5.07 3.74
C ASN A 25 7.44 6.13 3.72
N THR A 26 6.20 5.73 3.49
CA THR A 26 5.04 6.63 3.53
C THR A 26 4.25 6.56 4.84
N TYR A 27 4.61 5.66 5.75
CA TYR A 27 4.05 5.67 7.11
C TYR A 27 4.59 6.85 7.93
N PRO A 28 3.79 7.42 8.84
CA PRO A 28 4.31 8.24 9.93
C PRO A 28 5.41 7.48 10.68
N ASP A 29 6.44 8.17 11.14
CA ASP A 29 7.61 7.54 11.78
C ASP A 29 7.26 6.69 13.00
N ASP A 30 6.32 7.16 13.83
CA ASP A 30 5.83 6.44 15.00
C ASP A 30 5.10 5.14 14.62
N ILE A 31 4.36 5.13 13.51
CA ILE A 31 3.72 3.93 12.98
C ILE A 31 4.75 2.98 12.38
N ARG A 32 5.76 3.52 11.68
CA ARG A 32 6.89 2.74 11.18
C ARG A 32 7.67 2.09 12.34
N PHE A 33 7.95 2.85 13.40
CA PHE A 33 8.59 2.36 14.63
C PHE A 33 7.76 1.25 15.26
N ARG A 34 6.44 1.47 15.49
CA ARG A 34 5.55 0.45 16.03
C ARG A 34 5.59 -0.83 15.19
N ASN A 35 5.36 -0.73 13.91
CA ASN A 35 5.11 -1.90 13.04
C ASN A 35 6.37 -2.71 12.72
N TYR A 36 7.55 -2.09 12.74
CA TYR A 36 8.78 -2.74 12.26
C TYR A 36 9.86 -2.89 13.35
N ILE A 37 9.74 -2.17 14.44
CA ILE A 37 10.73 -2.21 15.54
C ILE A 37 10.16 -2.84 16.81
N LEU A 38 8.92 -2.50 17.17
CA LEU A 38 8.30 -3.00 18.41
C LEU A 38 7.59 -4.33 18.21
N LEU A 39 6.78 -4.45 17.18
CA LEU A 39 5.95 -5.64 16.99
C LEU A 39 6.76 -6.81 16.47
N THR A 40 6.54 -7.98 17.08
CA THR A 40 6.97 -9.25 16.49
C THR A 40 6.22 -9.53 15.19
N PRO A 41 6.75 -10.39 14.30
CA PRO A 41 6.03 -10.79 13.08
C PRO A 41 4.62 -11.32 13.34
N LYS A 42 4.43 -12.09 14.43
CA LYS A 42 3.12 -12.61 14.83
C LYS A 42 2.15 -11.50 15.24
N GLN A 43 2.60 -10.54 16.05
CA GLN A 43 1.79 -9.39 16.46
C GLN A 43 1.45 -8.51 15.26
N LYS A 44 2.41 -8.29 14.36
CA LYS A 44 2.18 -7.53 13.13
C LYS A 44 1.15 -8.20 12.21
N ALA A 45 1.22 -9.52 12.05
CA ALA A 45 0.25 -10.28 11.25
C ALA A 45 -1.16 -10.27 11.87
N ALA A 46 -1.25 -10.10 13.20
CA ALA A 46 -2.51 -9.99 13.93
C ALA A 46 -3.07 -8.56 14.01
N LEU A 47 -2.38 -7.55 13.39
CA LEU A 47 -2.93 -6.20 13.34
C LEU A 47 -4.26 -6.19 12.60
N PRO A 48 -5.26 -5.48 13.13
CA PRO A 48 -6.57 -5.44 12.51
C PRO A 48 -6.50 -4.76 11.13
N SER A 49 -7.29 -5.28 10.22
CA SER A 49 -7.43 -4.75 8.86
C SER A 49 -8.85 -4.23 8.65
N ASN A 50 -8.98 -3.08 8.00
CA ASN A 50 -10.29 -2.48 7.74
C ASN A 50 -10.91 -2.96 6.42
N CYS A 51 -12.23 -2.80 6.32
CA CYS A 51 -13.03 -3.20 5.16
C CYS A 51 -12.52 -2.67 3.81
N SER A 52 -11.99 -1.45 3.77
CA SER A 52 -11.49 -0.87 2.51
C SER A 52 -10.20 -1.53 2.05
N PHE A 53 -9.32 -1.90 3.00
CA PHE A 53 -8.08 -2.58 2.68
C PHE A 53 -8.34 -4.03 2.22
N GLU A 54 -9.17 -4.78 2.97
CA GLU A 54 -9.48 -6.18 2.59
C GLU A 54 -10.34 -6.26 1.32
N GLY A 55 -11.36 -5.42 1.19
CA GLY A 55 -12.14 -5.33 -0.05
C GLY A 55 -11.29 -4.91 -1.25
N GLY A 56 -10.28 -4.05 -1.01
CA GLY A 56 -9.30 -3.67 -2.01
C GLY A 56 -8.44 -4.83 -2.49
N LYS A 57 -7.93 -5.64 -1.57
CA LYS A 57 -7.17 -6.86 -1.91
C LYS A 57 -8.01 -7.85 -2.71
N ILE A 58 -9.26 -8.08 -2.30
CA ILE A 58 -10.18 -8.99 -3.00
C ILE A 58 -10.42 -8.50 -4.43
N ALA A 59 -10.75 -7.21 -4.61
CA ALA A 59 -10.97 -6.63 -5.94
C ALA A 59 -9.73 -6.75 -6.82
N HIS A 60 -8.57 -6.44 -6.28
CA HIS A 60 -7.29 -6.53 -6.94
C HIS A 60 -7.00 -7.97 -7.42
N GLU A 61 -7.12 -8.94 -6.53
CA GLU A 61 -6.88 -10.35 -6.84
C GLU A 61 -7.85 -10.88 -7.93
N ILE A 62 -9.12 -10.44 -7.94
CA ILE A 62 -10.06 -10.78 -9.00
C ILE A 62 -9.59 -10.22 -10.35
N VAL A 63 -9.17 -8.94 -10.41
CA VAL A 63 -8.65 -8.33 -11.64
C VAL A 63 -7.43 -9.10 -12.16
N GLN A 64 -6.50 -9.45 -11.27
CA GLN A 64 -5.31 -10.22 -11.61
C GLN A 64 -5.67 -11.61 -12.16
N LYS A 65 -6.55 -12.34 -11.49
CA LYS A 65 -7.00 -13.68 -11.96
C LYS A 65 -7.66 -13.63 -13.35
N ILE A 66 -8.48 -12.63 -13.59
CA ILE A 66 -9.10 -12.45 -14.91
C ILE A 66 -8.06 -12.13 -15.98
N LYS A 67 -7.13 -11.20 -15.71
CA LYS A 67 -6.14 -10.75 -16.71
C LYS A 67 -4.96 -11.70 -16.91
N CYS A 68 -4.51 -12.37 -15.87
CA CYS A 68 -3.29 -13.17 -15.89
C CYS A 68 -3.58 -14.68 -16.03
N GLU A 69 -4.71 -15.16 -15.47
CA GLU A 69 -5.10 -16.56 -15.48
C GLU A 69 -6.23 -16.89 -16.47
N ASN A 70 -6.79 -15.86 -17.15
CA ASN A 70 -7.91 -15.96 -18.08
C ASN A 70 -9.20 -16.57 -17.47
N LEU A 71 -9.43 -16.35 -16.18
CA LEU A 71 -10.69 -16.71 -15.52
C LEU A 71 -11.80 -15.71 -15.88
N ASP A 72 -13.03 -16.16 -15.87
CA ASP A 72 -14.16 -15.23 -15.84
C ASP A 72 -14.39 -14.65 -14.42
N TYR A 73 -15.27 -13.64 -14.32
CA TYR A 73 -15.52 -13.00 -13.03
C TYR A 73 -16.05 -13.97 -11.97
N GLU A 74 -16.97 -14.86 -12.34
CA GLU A 74 -17.61 -15.77 -11.39
C GLU A 74 -16.62 -16.81 -10.85
N GLN A 75 -15.75 -17.32 -11.71
CA GLN A 75 -14.66 -18.23 -11.32
C GLN A 75 -13.66 -17.54 -10.38
N ALA A 76 -13.23 -16.32 -10.74
CA ALA A 76 -12.30 -15.55 -9.95
C ALA A 76 -12.90 -15.17 -8.57
N ALA A 77 -14.15 -14.67 -8.53
CA ALA A 77 -14.85 -14.33 -7.30
C ALA A 77 -15.05 -15.56 -6.39
N LYS A 78 -15.50 -16.68 -6.95
CA LYS A 78 -15.69 -17.93 -6.22
C LYS A 78 -14.40 -18.41 -5.53
N SER A 79 -13.26 -18.25 -6.18
CA SER A 79 -11.96 -18.62 -5.58
C SER A 79 -11.62 -17.83 -4.30
N LEU A 80 -12.32 -16.73 -4.05
CA LEU A 80 -12.08 -15.82 -2.92
C LEU A 80 -13.22 -15.83 -1.88
N GLU A 81 -14.28 -16.66 -2.05
CA GLU A 81 -15.39 -16.76 -1.12
C GLU A 81 -14.90 -16.95 0.32
N LYS A 82 -13.95 -17.85 0.54
CA LYS A 82 -13.39 -18.07 1.88
C LYS A 82 -12.75 -16.81 2.48
N LYS A 83 -12.03 -15.99 1.70
CA LYS A 83 -11.46 -14.73 2.18
C LYS A 83 -12.54 -13.72 2.55
N ILE A 84 -13.66 -13.73 1.83
CA ILE A 84 -14.81 -12.87 2.10
C ILE A 84 -15.50 -13.31 3.40
N ASP A 85 -15.72 -14.61 3.56
CA ASP A 85 -16.41 -15.19 4.74
C ASP A 85 -15.57 -15.09 6.02
N ASP A 86 -14.24 -15.23 5.88
CA ASP A 86 -13.30 -15.14 7.01
C ASP A 86 -13.02 -13.70 7.48
N TYR A 87 -13.57 -12.68 6.80
CA TYR A 87 -13.32 -11.28 7.17
C TYR A 87 -13.87 -10.95 8.57
N GLN A 88 -13.00 -10.42 9.44
CA GLN A 88 -13.33 -9.98 10.79
C GLN A 88 -13.47 -8.45 10.84
N ALA A 89 -14.69 -7.96 10.90
CA ALA A 89 -14.95 -6.53 10.94
C ALA A 89 -14.50 -5.90 12.26
N LEU A 90 -13.98 -4.67 12.21
CA LEU A 90 -13.53 -3.91 13.39
C LEU A 90 -14.71 -3.44 14.25
N ASP A 91 -15.83 -3.11 13.63
CA ASP A 91 -17.08 -2.69 14.26
C ASP A 91 -18.27 -2.86 13.28
N GLU A 92 -19.47 -2.54 13.74
CA GLU A 92 -20.70 -2.59 12.92
C GLU A 92 -20.58 -1.76 11.64
N LYS A 93 -20.02 -0.55 11.72
CA LYS A 93 -19.86 0.34 10.57
C LYS A 93 -18.91 -0.28 9.53
N ASP A 94 -17.83 -0.89 10.00
CA ASP A 94 -16.85 -1.55 9.15
C ASP A 94 -17.47 -2.76 8.44
N LYS A 95 -18.26 -3.57 9.16
CA LYS A 95 -19.02 -4.69 8.59
C LYS A 95 -19.99 -4.24 7.49
N ILE A 96 -20.82 -3.26 7.79
CA ILE A 96 -21.82 -2.74 6.83
C ILE A 96 -21.09 -2.20 5.58
N LYS A 97 -19.97 -1.49 5.76
CA LYS A 97 -19.19 -0.99 4.64
C LYS A 97 -18.56 -2.12 3.82
N PHE A 98 -18.08 -3.18 4.46
CA PHE A 98 -17.56 -4.36 3.77
C PHE A 98 -18.63 -5.02 2.91
N ASP A 99 -19.83 -5.24 3.45
CA ASP A 99 -20.96 -5.81 2.72
C ASP A 99 -21.32 -4.97 1.48
N PHE A 100 -21.26 -3.63 1.60
CA PHE A 100 -21.44 -2.74 0.45
C PHE A 100 -20.33 -2.90 -0.60
N ILE A 101 -19.09 -3.02 -0.18
CA ILE A 101 -17.94 -3.24 -1.07
C ILE A 101 -18.14 -4.55 -1.84
N ILE A 102 -18.44 -5.64 -1.13
CA ILE A 102 -18.62 -6.96 -1.75
C ILE A 102 -19.81 -6.97 -2.73
N LYS A 103 -20.93 -6.35 -2.35
CA LYS A 103 -22.10 -6.21 -3.23
C LYS A 103 -21.78 -5.46 -4.53
N ASN A 104 -20.84 -4.52 -4.50
CA ASN A 104 -20.46 -3.69 -5.65
C ASN A 104 -19.13 -4.12 -6.29
N LEU A 105 -18.64 -5.31 -5.96
CA LEU A 105 -17.34 -5.78 -6.42
C LEU A 105 -17.29 -5.97 -7.94
N LYS A 106 -18.37 -6.54 -8.51
CA LYS A 106 -18.43 -6.81 -9.96
C LYS A 106 -18.32 -5.54 -10.82
N PRO A 107 -19.11 -4.46 -10.61
CA PRO A 107 -18.93 -3.22 -11.36
C PRO A 107 -17.56 -2.55 -11.10
N LEU A 108 -17.02 -2.62 -9.90
CA LEU A 108 -15.67 -2.11 -9.59
C LEU A 108 -14.59 -2.82 -10.42
N VAL A 109 -14.59 -4.15 -10.41
CA VAL A 109 -13.69 -5.00 -11.19
C VAL A 109 -13.85 -4.73 -12.69
N SER A 110 -15.10 -4.68 -13.18
CA SER A 110 -15.37 -4.38 -14.60
C SER A 110 -14.80 -3.04 -15.04
N ASN A 111 -14.81 -2.04 -14.17
CA ASN A 111 -14.22 -0.73 -14.44
C ASN A 111 -12.68 -0.78 -14.52
N HIS A 112 -12.02 -1.58 -13.67
CA HIS A 112 -10.57 -1.81 -13.80
C HIS A 112 -10.22 -2.55 -15.09
N LEU A 113 -10.96 -3.61 -15.41
CA LEU A 113 -10.76 -4.35 -16.65
C LEU A 113 -10.91 -3.47 -17.87
N ALA A 114 -11.96 -2.63 -17.91
CA ALA A 114 -12.17 -1.68 -18.99
C ALA A 114 -11.04 -0.64 -19.12
N ASN A 115 -10.43 -0.20 -18.01
CA ASN A 115 -9.24 0.65 -18.05
C ASN A 115 -8.03 -0.09 -18.65
N ILE A 116 -7.77 -1.32 -18.20
CA ILE A 116 -6.64 -2.12 -18.70
C ILE A 116 -6.85 -2.48 -20.19
N ASP A 117 -8.09 -2.68 -20.63
CA ASP A 117 -8.43 -2.96 -22.04
C ASP A 117 -8.25 -1.77 -22.99
N GLU A 118 -8.09 -0.54 -22.47
CA GLU A 118 -7.67 0.63 -23.26
C GLU A 118 -6.19 0.58 -23.66
N LEU A 119 -5.38 -0.22 -22.94
CA LEU A 119 -3.97 -0.43 -23.27
C LEU A 119 -3.81 -1.43 -24.43
N ALA A 120 -2.60 -1.52 -24.97
CA ALA A 120 -2.29 -2.50 -26.00
C ALA A 120 -2.58 -3.93 -25.50
N LYS A 121 -3.17 -4.77 -26.38
CA LYS A 121 -3.39 -6.18 -26.06
C LYS A 121 -2.06 -6.88 -25.83
N GLN A 122 -1.89 -7.47 -24.68
CA GLN A 122 -0.68 -8.17 -24.28
C GLN A 122 -0.98 -9.23 -23.22
N LYS A 123 -0.02 -10.13 -23.01
CA LYS A 123 -0.09 -11.11 -21.93
C LYS A 123 0.36 -10.44 -20.63
N TRP A 124 -0.43 -10.58 -19.58
CA TRP A 124 -0.17 -10.01 -18.27
C TRP A 124 0.35 -11.04 -17.28
N GLN A 125 1.16 -10.59 -16.31
CA GLN A 125 1.62 -11.33 -15.14
C GLN A 125 1.28 -10.50 -13.89
N SER A 126 0.99 -11.17 -12.78
CA SER A 126 0.61 -10.52 -11.53
C SER A 126 1.66 -10.69 -10.44
N GLU A 127 1.72 -9.72 -9.54
CA GLU A 127 2.51 -9.76 -8.30
C GLU A 127 3.97 -10.15 -8.47
N LEU A 128 4.64 -9.57 -9.47
CA LEU A 128 6.07 -9.81 -9.64
C LEU A 128 6.86 -9.12 -8.53
N GLU A 129 7.63 -9.93 -7.80
CA GLU A 129 8.53 -9.45 -6.76
C GLU A 129 9.84 -8.93 -7.36
N PHE A 130 10.26 -7.76 -6.91
CA PHE A 130 11.51 -7.14 -7.27
C PHE A 130 12.26 -6.62 -6.06
N THR A 131 13.58 -6.64 -6.15
CA THR A 131 14.47 -5.95 -5.21
C THR A 131 15.25 -4.85 -5.91
N HIS A 132 15.36 -3.68 -5.29
CA HIS A 132 16.06 -2.53 -5.85
C HIS A 132 16.96 -1.86 -4.83
N TRP A 133 18.24 -1.72 -5.18
CA TRP A 133 19.22 -0.97 -4.40
C TRP A 133 19.36 0.42 -5.00
N ALA A 134 18.93 1.44 -4.28
CA ALA A 134 19.12 2.81 -4.68
C ALA A 134 20.47 3.35 -4.19
N ASP A 135 21.04 4.31 -4.91
CA ASP A 135 22.29 4.93 -4.52
C ASP A 135 22.16 5.74 -3.22
N GLY A 136 23.09 5.51 -2.32
CA GLY A 136 23.19 6.23 -1.05
C GLY A 136 22.20 5.77 0.02
N ILE A 137 21.63 4.58 -0.12
CA ILE A 137 20.92 3.87 0.96
C ILE A 137 21.61 2.54 1.28
N THR A 138 21.44 2.05 2.49
CA THR A 138 22.15 0.88 3.04
C THR A 138 21.28 -0.38 3.10
N THR A 139 20.12 -0.33 2.47
CA THR A 139 19.18 -1.44 2.33
C THR A 139 18.62 -1.50 0.91
N TYR A 140 17.73 -2.42 0.63
CA TYR A 140 17.02 -2.50 -0.64
C TYR A 140 15.52 -2.28 -0.48
N PHE A 141 14.90 -1.74 -1.52
CA PHE A 141 13.45 -1.73 -1.66
C PHE A 141 12.98 -3.11 -2.11
N LEU A 142 12.03 -3.67 -1.35
CA LEU A 142 11.24 -4.81 -1.79
C LEU A 142 9.93 -4.25 -2.38
N ALA A 143 9.61 -4.64 -3.59
CA ALA A 143 8.45 -4.17 -4.33
C ALA A 143 7.71 -5.33 -4.99
N TYR A 144 6.38 -5.27 -4.97
CA TYR A 144 5.48 -6.15 -5.70
C TYR A 144 4.73 -5.31 -6.71
N VAL A 145 4.95 -5.59 -8.00
CA VAL A 145 4.26 -4.87 -9.08
C VAL A 145 2.96 -5.60 -9.38
N ASP A 146 1.84 -4.90 -9.28
CA ASP A 146 0.51 -5.49 -9.34
C ASP A 146 0.24 -6.24 -10.63
N ILE A 147 0.61 -5.64 -11.76
CA ILE A 147 0.41 -6.23 -13.08
C ILE A 147 1.49 -5.76 -14.05
N VAL A 148 2.09 -6.70 -14.75
CA VAL A 148 3.18 -6.45 -15.71
C VAL A 148 2.85 -7.14 -17.02
N GLY A 149 2.88 -6.38 -18.11
CA GLY A 149 2.74 -6.86 -19.48
C GLY A 149 4.08 -6.93 -20.20
N GLN A 150 4.04 -7.04 -21.53
CA GLN A 150 5.23 -7.04 -22.37
C GLN A 150 5.82 -5.63 -22.56
N THR A 151 4.97 -4.61 -22.55
CA THR A 151 5.35 -3.21 -22.81
C THR A 151 4.90 -2.26 -21.71
N ASP A 152 4.01 -2.67 -20.84
CA ASP A 152 3.41 -1.83 -19.83
C ASP A 152 3.45 -2.51 -18.45
N PHE A 153 3.47 -1.71 -17.40
CA PHE A 153 3.26 -2.17 -16.02
C PHE A 153 2.36 -1.19 -15.29
N GLY A 154 1.66 -1.66 -14.27
CA GLY A 154 0.78 -0.76 -13.54
C GLY A 154 0.40 -1.22 -12.15
N ASP A 155 -0.35 -0.35 -11.52
CA ASP A 155 -0.85 -0.49 -10.17
C ASP A 155 -2.36 -0.24 -10.14
N ILE A 156 -3.08 -1.01 -9.34
CA ILE A 156 -4.55 -1.05 -9.29
C ILE A 156 -5.03 -0.41 -7.99
N LYS A 157 -5.79 0.68 -8.09
CA LYS A 157 -6.26 1.46 -6.93
C LYS A 157 -7.78 1.52 -6.85
N ASN A 158 -8.32 0.93 -5.81
CA ASN A 158 -9.76 0.91 -5.56
C ASN A 158 -10.21 2.18 -4.83
N VAL A 159 -11.32 2.76 -5.28
CA VAL A 159 -11.95 3.94 -4.67
C VAL A 159 -13.30 3.54 -4.11
N PHE A 160 -13.36 3.37 -2.80
CA PHE A 160 -14.61 3.00 -2.11
C PHE A 160 -15.37 4.22 -1.61
N GLY A 161 -16.68 4.14 -1.64
CA GLY A 161 -17.57 5.15 -1.10
C GLY A 161 -17.43 5.34 0.41
N THR A 162 -18.11 6.34 0.92
CA THR A 162 -18.11 6.70 2.34
C THR A 162 -19.43 6.26 2.99
N LEU A 163 -19.33 5.57 4.12
CA LEU A 163 -20.46 5.21 4.95
C LEU A 163 -20.63 6.25 6.07
N THR A 164 -21.76 6.94 6.08
CA THR A 164 -22.09 7.98 7.07
C THR A 164 -23.26 7.53 7.93
N LYS A 165 -23.14 7.65 9.26
CA LYS A 165 -24.24 7.40 10.19
C LYS A 165 -25.25 8.53 10.11
N THR A 166 -26.52 8.19 9.95
CA THR A 166 -27.66 9.12 9.91
C THR A 166 -28.64 8.78 11.02
N LYS A 167 -29.66 9.62 11.22
CA LYS A 167 -30.77 9.34 12.19
C LYS A 167 -31.55 8.06 11.85
N LYS A 168 -31.51 7.61 10.58
CA LYS A 168 -32.27 6.42 10.09
C LYS A 168 -31.38 5.19 9.86
N GLY A 169 -30.13 5.20 10.35
CA GLY A 169 -29.14 4.13 10.11
C GLY A 169 -27.91 4.63 9.36
N PHE A 170 -27.39 3.83 8.42
CA PHE A 170 -26.22 4.18 7.63
C PHE A 170 -26.60 4.53 6.19
N SER A 171 -25.96 5.56 5.65
CA SER A 171 -26.07 5.97 4.25
C SER A 171 -24.73 5.80 3.56
N TYR A 172 -24.70 5.14 2.41
CA TYR A 172 -23.52 4.95 1.58
C TYR A 172 -23.47 5.97 0.44
N SER A 173 -22.40 6.73 0.36
CA SER A 173 -22.17 7.69 -0.72
C SER A 173 -21.06 7.20 -1.63
N LYS A 174 -21.36 7.01 -2.91
CA LYS A 174 -20.38 6.65 -3.94
C LYS A 174 -19.32 7.72 -4.07
N LYS A 175 -18.07 7.32 -4.35
CA LYS A 175 -16.98 8.24 -4.66
C LYS A 175 -16.63 8.20 -6.14
N LYS A 176 -16.27 9.35 -6.68
CA LYS A 176 -15.61 9.46 -7.97
C LYS A 176 -14.12 9.18 -7.83
N CYS A 177 -13.53 8.67 -8.88
CA CYS A 177 -12.07 8.52 -8.98
C CYS A 177 -11.37 9.88 -8.95
N PRO A 178 -10.14 9.95 -8.43
CA PRO A 178 -9.36 11.19 -8.43
C PRO A 178 -9.08 11.64 -9.86
N ARG A 179 -9.00 12.95 -10.09
CA ARG A 179 -8.66 13.50 -11.42
C ARG A 179 -7.15 13.72 -11.60
N VAL A 180 -6.41 13.55 -10.51
CA VAL A 180 -4.94 13.54 -10.46
C VAL A 180 -4.54 12.37 -9.55
N PRO A 181 -3.49 11.60 -9.87
CA PRO A 181 -3.02 10.53 -9.02
C PRO A 181 -2.67 11.00 -7.61
N PHE A 182 -2.89 10.16 -6.62
CA PHE A 182 -2.41 10.47 -5.28
C PHE A 182 -0.88 10.43 -5.24
N HIS A 183 -0.28 11.37 -4.52
CA HIS A 183 1.17 11.48 -4.36
C HIS A 183 1.82 10.14 -3.94
N SER A 184 1.23 9.44 -2.97
CA SER A 184 1.72 8.14 -2.51
C SER A 184 1.73 7.07 -3.61
N ASP A 185 0.82 7.17 -4.59
CA ASP A 185 0.76 6.20 -5.69
C ASP A 185 1.79 6.57 -6.78
N CYS A 186 2.06 7.86 -6.96
CA CYS A 186 3.17 8.33 -7.81
C CYS A 186 4.53 7.84 -7.30
N LEU A 187 4.77 7.86 -5.97
CA LEU A 187 5.98 7.28 -5.36
C LEU A 187 6.12 5.79 -5.66
N GLN A 188 5.01 5.06 -5.67
CA GLN A 188 5.01 3.61 -5.98
C GLN A 188 5.36 3.34 -7.44
N ILE A 189 4.69 4.05 -8.36
CA ILE A 189 4.96 3.94 -9.80
C ILE A 189 6.40 4.37 -10.12
N ALA A 190 6.92 5.39 -9.45
CA ALA A 190 8.30 5.84 -9.61
C ALA A 190 9.31 4.75 -9.25
N LEU A 191 9.10 4.03 -8.14
CA LEU A 191 9.91 2.86 -7.80
C LEU A 191 9.82 1.78 -8.87
N TYR A 192 8.60 1.45 -9.31
CA TYR A 192 8.39 0.43 -10.34
C TYR A 192 9.03 0.79 -11.68
N SER A 193 9.06 2.08 -12.05
CA SER A 193 9.74 2.57 -13.26
C SER A 193 11.26 2.34 -13.22
N LYS A 194 11.88 2.29 -12.03
CA LYS A 194 13.29 1.92 -11.89
C LYS A 194 13.54 0.42 -12.05
N LEU A 195 12.55 -0.39 -11.72
CA LEU A 195 12.59 -1.84 -11.85
C LEU A 195 12.33 -2.29 -13.29
N LEU A 196 11.47 -1.56 -13.99
CA LEU A 196 10.97 -1.85 -15.35
C LEU A 196 11.22 -0.67 -16.29
N PRO A 197 12.48 -0.27 -16.54
CA PRO A 197 12.82 0.99 -17.22
C PRO A 197 12.43 1.04 -18.71
N THR A 198 12.13 -0.10 -19.32
CA THR A 198 11.71 -0.22 -20.71
C THR A 198 10.20 -0.28 -20.89
N HIS A 199 9.44 -0.42 -19.80
CA HIS A 199 7.99 -0.50 -19.83
C HIS A 199 7.35 0.86 -19.57
N LYS A 200 6.16 1.06 -20.13
CA LYS A 200 5.35 2.25 -19.86
C LYS A 200 4.54 2.07 -18.59
N PRO A 201 4.57 3.01 -17.66
CA PRO A 201 3.76 2.96 -16.45
C PRO A 201 2.29 3.28 -16.74
N PHE A 202 1.39 2.64 -16.01
CA PHE A 202 0.02 3.11 -15.88
C PHE A 202 -0.48 2.98 -14.43
N LEU A 203 -1.51 3.76 -14.11
CA LEU A 203 -2.18 3.73 -12.82
C LEU A 203 -3.69 3.75 -13.06
N THR A 204 -4.38 2.70 -12.62
CA THR A 204 -5.83 2.62 -12.77
C THR A 204 -6.53 2.84 -11.45
N TYR A 205 -7.47 3.79 -11.43
CA TYR A 205 -8.45 3.95 -10.36
C TYR A 205 -9.82 3.50 -10.83
N ALA A 206 -10.52 2.76 -10.00
CA ALA A 206 -11.92 2.45 -10.21
C ALA A 206 -12.72 2.51 -8.92
N SER A 207 -13.97 2.91 -9.06
CA SER A 207 -15.05 2.73 -8.09
C SER A 207 -16.17 1.91 -8.72
N GLU A 208 -17.22 1.64 -8.00
CA GLU A 208 -18.40 0.97 -8.56
C GLU A 208 -19.14 1.79 -9.62
N SER A 209 -18.83 3.07 -9.79
CA SER A 209 -19.56 3.98 -10.69
C SER A 209 -18.69 4.93 -11.51
N ASP A 210 -17.38 4.86 -11.35
CA ASP A 210 -16.44 5.76 -12.06
C ASP A 210 -15.13 5.04 -12.29
N ARG A 211 -14.41 5.40 -13.35
CA ARG A 211 -13.09 4.86 -13.67
C ARG A 211 -12.21 5.89 -14.34
N ILE A 212 -10.91 5.74 -14.15
CA ILE A 212 -9.90 6.52 -14.87
C ILE A 212 -8.60 5.71 -14.96
N ILE A 213 -7.92 5.83 -16.07
CA ILE A 213 -6.56 5.35 -16.26
C ILE A 213 -5.63 6.53 -16.53
N PHE A 214 -4.54 6.56 -15.81
CA PHE A 214 -3.45 7.50 -16.02
C PHE A 214 -2.30 6.78 -16.72
N THR A 215 -1.77 7.43 -17.75
CA THR A 215 -0.60 7.00 -18.53
C THR A 215 0.30 8.23 -18.76
N PRO A 216 1.55 8.09 -19.20
CA PRO A 216 2.40 9.24 -19.50
C PRO A 216 1.84 10.19 -20.56
N GLU A 217 0.94 9.69 -21.41
CA GLU A 217 0.31 10.46 -22.48
C GLU A 217 -0.74 11.45 -21.94
N ASN A 218 -1.48 11.06 -20.89
CA ASN A 218 -2.58 11.86 -20.34
C ASN A 218 -2.33 12.42 -18.93
N CYS A 219 -1.16 12.10 -18.32
CA CYS A 219 -0.86 12.47 -16.94
C CYS A 219 0.61 12.89 -16.80
N VAL A 220 0.85 14.13 -16.40
CA VAL A 220 2.20 14.68 -16.24
C VAL A 220 2.97 13.99 -15.11
N GLU A 221 2.29 13.55 -14.06
CA GLU A 221 2.86 12.87 -12.90
C GLU A 221 3.50 11.51 -13.25
N LEU A 222 3.05 10.88 -14.34
CA LEU A 222 3.60 9.61 -14.83
C LEU A 222 4.67 9.78 -15.91
N ARG A 223 5.03 11.00 -16.30
CA ARG A 223 6.14 11.24 -17.23
C ARG A 223 7.47 10.99 -16.56
N LYS A 224 8.47 10.65 -17.35
CA LYS A 224 9.80 10.24 -16.89
C LYS A 224 10.44 11.22 -15.90
N GLU A 225 10.32 12.52 -16.17
CA GLU A 225 10.90 13.59 -15.33
C GLU A 225 10.20 13.64 -13.96
N SER A 226 8.88 13.56 -13.94
CA SER A 226 8.09 13.53 -12.70
C SER A 226 8.36 12.27 -11.89
N LEU A 227 8.43 11.11 -12.55
CA LEU A 227 8.75 9.84 -11.89
C LEU A 227 10.18 9.83 -11.34
N GLN A 228 11.14 10.49 -11.99
CA GLN A 228 12.48 10.67 -11.44
C GLN A 228 12.44 11.47 -10.14
N PHE A 229 11.67 12.56 -10.10
CA PHE A 229 11.51 13.39 -8.90
C PHE A 229 10.86 12.60 -7.75
N TYR A 230 9.76 11.88 -7.99
CA TYR A 230 9.12 11.04 -6.98
C TYR A 230 10.03 9.91 -6.47
N TYR A 231 10.85 9.34 -7.35
CA TYR A 231 11.84 8.34 -6.93
C TYR A 231 12.90 8.93 -6.01
N GLU A 232 13.43 10.11 -6.32
CA GLU A 232 14.41 10.81 -5.49
C GLU A 232 13.83 11.18 -4.13
N GLU A 233 12.57 11.59 -4.09
CA GLU A 233 11.83 11.84 -2.85
C GLU A 233 11.68 10.56 -2.00
N LEU A 234 11.32 9.43 -2.62
CA LEU A 234 11.22 8.14 -1.92
C LEU A 234 12.57 7.72 -1.34
N VAL A 235 13.65 7.90 -2.09
CA VAL A 235 15.02 7.63 -1.62
C VAL A 235 15.41 8.58 -0.48
N LEU A 236 15.00 9.84 -0.54
CA LEU A 236 15.23 10.80 0.55
C LEU A 236 14.51 10.38 1.84
N TYR A 237 13.25 9.96 1.76
CA TYR A 237 12.52 9.43 2.93
C TYR A 237 13.26 8.23 3.55
N GLN A 238 13.78 7.36 2.71
CA GLN A 238 14.56 6.21 3.17
C GLN A 238 15.88 6.65 3.84
N LYS A 239 16.62 7.60 3.28
CA LYS A 239 17.84 8.15 3.89
C LYS A 239 17.56 8.80 5.24
N CYS A 240 16.45 9.56 5.37
CA CYS A 240 16.04 10.15 6.63
C CYS A 240 15.77 9.07 7.70
N TRP A 241 15.14 7.97 7.31
CA TRP A 241 14.92 6.85 8.22
C TRP A 241 16.21 6.17 8.63
N GLU A 242 17.10 5.87 7.68
CA GLU A 242 18.42 5.28 7.96
C GLU A 242 19.21 6.14 8.93
N LYS A 243 19.15 7.47 8.75
CA LYS A 243 19.81 8.39 9.68
C LYS A 243 19.26 8.29 11.11
N LYS A 244 17.97 8.08 11.29
CA LYS A 244 17.39 7.84 12.63
C LYS A 244 17.87 6.52 13.21
N LEU A 245 17.95 5.45 12.41
CA LEU A 245 18.48 4.16 12.83
C LEU A 245 19.95 4.26 13.24
N GLU A 246 20.76 4.99 12.48
CA GLU A 246 22.17 5.24 12.80
C GLU A 246 22.33 6.01 14.13
N LEU A 247 21.57 7.09 14.31
CA LEU A 247 21.62 7.90 15.53
C LEU A 247 21.15 7.12 16.77
N ALA A 248 20.22 6.19 16.59
CA ALA A 248 19.71 5.35 17.67
C ALA A 248 20.65 4.18 18.01
N ASP A 249 21.51 3.79 17.10
CA ASP A 249 22.59 2.78 17.26
C ASP A 249 22.12 1.45 17.91
N GLY A 250 20.89 1.01 17.58
CA GLY A 250 20.26 -0.19 18.17
C GLY A 250 19.42 0.09 19.41
N ASP A 251 19.49 1.28 20.01
CA ASP A 251 18.66 1.66 21.17
C ASP A 251 17.23 2.05 20.72
N LYS A 252 16.26 1.19 21.05
CA LYS A 252 14.85 1.42 20.72
C LYS A 252 14.25 2.65 21.42
N LYS A 253 14.75 3.03 22.61
CA LYS A 253 14.26 4.22 23.32
C LYS A 253 14.70 5.50 22.61
N VAL A 254 15.96 5.55 22.19
CA VAL A 254 16.47 6.67 21.40
C VAL A 254 15.72 6.76 20.07
N LEU A 255 15.50 5.64 19.37
CA LEU A 255 14.74 5.64 18.13
C LEU A 255 13.29 6.12 18.34
N ALA A 256 12.62 5.68 19.41
CA ALA A 256 11.28 6.16 19.75
C ALA A 256 11.25 7.68 19.90
N MET A 257 12.22 8.27 20.61
CA MET A 257 12.31 9.73 20.77
C MET A 257 12.48 10.46 19.44
N LEU A 258 13.18 9.85 18.46
CA LEU A 258 13.34 10.41 17.11
C LEU A 258 12.08 10.28 16.25
N CYS A 259 11.14 9.40 16.62
CA CYS A 259 9.93 9.09 15.84
C CYS A 259 8.66 9.84 16.30
N LYS A 260 8.75 10.88 17.08
CA LYS A 260 7.70 11.82 17.53
C LYS A 260 6.24 11.31 17.37
N PRO A 261 5.65 10.66 18.40
CA PRO A 261 4.33 10.04 18.27
C PRO A 261 3.21 11.09 18.18
N ASP A 262 2.18 10.80 17.39
CA ASP A 262 0.93 11.55 17.46
C ASP A 262 0.02 10.99 18.56
N LEU A 263 0.15 11.52 19.76
CA LEU A 263 -0.65 11.09 20.91
C LEU A 263 -2.15 11.41 20.76
N SER A 264 -2.51 12.37 19.90
CA SER A 264 -3.91 12.69 19.65
C SER A 264 -4.61 11.57 18.85
N GLU A 265 -3.91 10.98 17.91
CA GLU A 265 -4.38 9.83 17.14
C GLU A 265 -4.58 8.59 18.01
N ILE A 266 -3.65 8.33 18.95
CA ILE A 266 -3.76 7.22 19.90
C ILE A 266 -5.01 7.38 20.78
N ARG A 267 -5.26 8.59 21.30
CA ARG A 267 -6.42 8.88 22.19
C ARG A 267 -7.76 8.78 21.47
N LYS A 268 -7.79 9.13 20.19
CA LYS A 268 -9.01 9.19 19.40
C LYS A 268 -9.32 7.87 18.69
N ASP A 269 -8.54 6.82 18.93
CA ASP A 269 -8.62 5.59 18.15
C ASP A 269 -8.56 5.88 16.63
N GLY A 270 -7.60 6.73 16.27
CA GLY A 270 -7.41 7.23 14.92
C GLY A 270 -7.07 6.13 13.92
N PHE A 271 -6.97 6.49 12.65
CA PHE A 271 -6.85 5.54 11.54
C PHE A 271 -5.82 4.41 11.77
N TRP A 272 -4.65 4.74 12.32
CA TRP A 272 -3.57 3.79 12.54
C TRP A 272 -3.68 2.99 13.85
N TRP A 273 -4.59 3.40 14.76
CA TRP A 273 -4.72 2.84 16.10
C TRP A 273 -6.04 2.13 16.32
N LYS A 274 -6.98 2.25 15.37
CA LYS A 274 -8.31 1.66 15.47
C LYS A 274 -8.22 0.13 15.57
N GLY A 275 -8.83 -0.41 16.64
CA GLY A 275 -8.87 -1.85 16.92
C GLY A 275 -7.54 -2.46 17.32
N ILE A 276 -6.50 -1.66 17.60
CA ILE A 276 -5.19 -2.16 18.09
C ILE A 276 -5.36 -2.66 19.53
N ASP A 277 -4.78 -3.83 19.81
CA ASP A 277 -4.74 -4.43 21.15
C ASP A 277 -4.18 -3.44 22.17
N GLN A 278 -4.86 -3.32 23.34
CA GLN A 278 -4.47 -2.39 24.40
C GLN A 278 -3.08 -2.69 24.99
N GLU A 279 -2.63 -3.94 24.97
CA GLU A 279 -1.26 -4.29 25.42
C GLU A 279 -0.21 -3.71 24.44
N ILE A 280 -0.50 -3.70 23.13
CA ILE A 280 0.37 -3.04 22.15
C ILE A 280 0.38 -1.51 22.38
N VAL A 281 -0.77 -0.91 22.67
CA VAL A 281 -0.86 0.52 22.97
C VAL A 281 -0.07 0.85 24.25
N LYS A 282 -0.20 0.07 25.30
CA LYS A 282 0.57 0.24 26.54
C LYS A 282 2.08 0.09 26.30
N MET A 283 2.48 -0.96 25.60
CA MET A 283 3.87 -1.19 25.24
C MET A 283 4.44 0.00 24.47
N PHE A 284 3.73 0.49 23.43
CA PHE A 284 4.15 1.64 22.64
C PHE A 284 4.30 2.89 23.54
N ARG A 285 3.31 3.21 24.35
CA ARG A 285 3.34 4.37 25.25
C ARG A 285 4.51 4.33 26.24
N SER A 286 4.85 3.15 26.76
CA SER A 286 5.95 2.99 27.72
C SER A 286 7.32 3.45 27.16
N PHE A 287 7.52 3.38 25.83
CA PHE A 287 8.73 3.91 25.20
C PHE A 287 8.82 5.45 25.25
N TYR A 288 7.70 6.12 25.46
CA TYR A 288 7.61 7.58 25.55
C TYR A 288 7.42 8.05 27.01
N GLY A 289 7.48 7.15 27.98
CA GLY A 289 7.28 7.49 29.40
C GLY A 289 5.83 7.85 29.76
N LEU A 290 4.85 7.30 29.04
CA LEU A 290 3.42 7.62 29.17
C LEU A 290 2.61 6.46 29.74
#